data_a775e05a5ea319513d14c8115c17a280
#
_entry.id   a775e05a5ea319513d14c8115c17a280
#
_cell.length_a   1.000
_cell.length_b   1.000
_cell.length_c   1.000
_cell.angle_alpha   90.00
_cell.angle_beta   90.00
_cell.angle_gamma   90.00
#
_symmetry.space_group_name_H-M   'P 1'
#
loop_
_entity.id
_entity.type
_entity.pdbx_description
1 polymer ?
#
loop_
_entity_poly.entity_id
_entity_poly.type
_entity_poly.pdbx_seq_one_letter_code
_entity_poly.pdbx_strand_id
1 'polypeptide(L)'
;ATRWYLLHVSPAWSPTKFDEDGLIEVVSKFFGTLKNVYNFFALYSNQDEIDPASIEIAYDQRPELDRWIISKYNNLIKEVTDDMDRYDHMKSVRKIQEFVNEDLSNWYIRRARRRFWGEELNDDKKAVYATTYEVLVGLAKMIAPFAPFISDEIYQNLTGEESVHLAYFPAADESLIDEKVEERMDLVRTLVGLGRGTREKERIKVRQPLAEILVAGKYQAVIDDLAPLIMEELNVKKVVFESKLDEYMNYALKPNFKVAGPMLGKNIKAFGGALA
;
A
#
# COMPACT_ATOMS: atom_id res chain seq x y z
N ALA A 1 -8.03 -20.18 2.87
CA ALA A 1 -8.58 -19.15 3.76
C ALA A 1 -8.38 -19.50 5.24
N THR A 2 -8.82 -20.69 5.74
CA THR A 2 -8.76 -21.08 7.15
C THR A 2 -7.33 -21.03 7.71
N ARG A 3 -6.33 -21.56 6.99
CA ARG A 3 -4.92 -21.48 7.42
C ARG A 3 -4.46 -20.03 7.60
N TRP A 4 -4.75 -19.18 6.62
CA TRP A 4 -4.43 -17.74 6.70
C TRP A 4 -5.09 -17.06 7.89
N TYR A 5 -6.40 -17.30 8.07
CA TYR A 5 -7.14 -16.77 9.21
C TYR A 5 -6.49 -17.13 10.55
N LEU A 6 -6.21 -18.42 10.77
CA LEU A 6 -5.60 -18.88 12.01
C LEU A 6 -4.21 -18.27 12.28
N LEU A 7 -3.41 -18.07 11.24
CA LEU A 7 -2.10 -17.44 11.35
C LEU A 7 -2.18 -15.91 11.53
N HIS A 8 -3.24 -15.28 11.02
CA HIS A 8 -3.42 -13.82 11.07
C HIS A 8 -3.98 -13.32 12.40
N VAL A 9 -4.90 -14.10 13.04
CA VAL A 9 -5.70 -13.63 14.19
C VAL A 9 -4.85 -13.52 15.46
N SER A 10 -4.09 -14.57 15.78
CA SER A 10 -3.31 -14.61 17.01
C SER A 10 -2.01 -15.39 16.87
N PRO A 11 -1.03 -15.15 17.75
CA PRO A 11 0.18 -15.95 17.80
C PRO A 11 -0.12 -17.44 18.06
N ALA A 12 0.70 -18.34 17.54
CA ALA A 12 0.52 -19.78 17.62
C ALA A 12 0.43 -20.34 19.06
N TRP A 13 1.01 -19.63 20.03
CA TRP A 13 1.01 -20.00 21.45
C TRP A 13 -0.17 -19.42 22.24
N SER A 14 -1.06 -18.66 21.60
CA SER A 14 -2.23 -18.06 22.25
C SER A 14 -3.51 -18.80 21.90
N PRO A 15 -4.41 -19.02 22.85
CA PRO A 15 -5.74 -19.57 22.55
C PRO A 15 -6.47 -18.64 21.58
N THR A 16 -7.05 -19.23 20.53
CA THR A 16 -7.80 -18.48 19.52
C THR A 16 -9.24 -18.95 19.50
N LYS A 17 -10.19 -18.02 19.66
CA LYS A 17 -11.59 -18.30 19.42
C LYS A 17 -11.82 -18.26 17.91
N PHE A 18 -12.31 -19.37 17.36
CA PHE A 18 -12.70 -19.42 15.96
C PHE A 18 -13.94 -18.54 15.72
N ASP A 19 -13.87 -17.72 14.68
CA ASP A 19 -14.93 -16.82 14.27
C ASP A 19 -15.15 -16.93 12.75
N GLU A 20 -16.38 -17.27 12.36
CA GLU A 20 -16.74 -17.45 10.96
C GLU A 20 -16.73 -16.12 10.19
N ASP A 21 -17.16 -15.02 10.83
CA ASP A 21 -17.14 -13.69 10.22
C ASP A 21 -15.72 -13.24 9.90
N GLY A 22 -14.76 -13.52 10.79
CA GLY A 22 -13.34 -13.27 10.55
C GLY A 22 -12.78 -14.09 9.38
N LEU A 23 -13.25 -15.33 9.19
CA LEU A 23 -12.88 -16.12 8.02
C LEU A 23 -13.44 -15.53 6.73
N ILE A 24 -14.70 -15.09 6.73
CA ILE A 24 -15.35 -14.42 5.60
C ILE A 24 -14.61 -13.11 5.26
N GLU A 25 -14.18 -12.37 6.29
CA GLU A 25 -13.38 -11.16 6.11
C GLU A 25 -12.04 -11.44 5.40
N VAL A 26 -11.31 -12.46 5.79
CA VAL A 26 -10.06 -12.88 5.11
C VAL A 26 -10.32 -13.24 3.65
N VAL A 27 -11.40 -14.00 3.38
CA VAL A 27 -11.76 -14.37 1.99
C VAL A 27 -12.05 -13.14 1.15
N SER A 28 -12.85 -12.22 1.67
CA SER A 28 -13.30 -11.05 0.91
C SER A 28 -12.23 -9.96 0.80
N LYS A 29 -11.57 -9.64 1.91
CA LYS A 29 -10.64 -8.49 1.96
C LYS A 29 -9.21 -8.83 1.53
N PHE A 30 -8.73 -10.04 1.78
CA PHE A 30 -7.39 -10.42 1.37
C PHE A 30 -7.38 -11.22 0.06
N PHE A 31 -7.94 -12.43 0.06
CA PHE A 31 -7.93 -13.26 -1.15
C PHE A 31 -8.73 -12.66 -2.29
N GLY A 32 -9.84 -11.98 -1.99
CA GLY A 32 -10.60 -11.23 -2.97
C GLY A 32 -9.78 -10.10 -3.60
N THR A 33 -9.03 -9.35 -2.79
CA THR A 33 -8.15 -8.28 -3.26
C THR A 33 -7.01 -8.83 -4.12
N LEU A 34 -6.31 -9.87 -3.65
CA LEU A 34 -5.23 -10.51 -4.40
C LEU A 34 -5.74 -11.04 -5.75
N LYS A 35 -6.87 -11.74 -5.74
CA LYS A 35 -7.50 -12.26 -6.96
C LYS A 35 -7.90 -11.13 -7.92
N ASN A 36 -8.44 -10.02 -7.41
CA ASN A 36 -8.80 -8.88 -8.24
C ASN A 36 -7.58 -8.23 -8.90
N VAL A 37 -6.46 -8.10 -8.18
CA VAL A 37 -5.20 -7.60 -8.75
C VAL A 37 -4.69 -8.54 -9.84
N TYR A 38 -4.64 -9.85 -9.56
CA TYR A 38 -4.24 -10.86 -10.54
C TYR A 38 -5.16 -10.85 -11.77
N ASN A 39 -6.48 -10.90 -11.59
CA ASN A 39 -7.44 -10.89 -12.70
C ASN A 39 -7.34 -9.62 -13.55
N PHE A 40 -7.14 -8.47 -12.92
CA PHE A 40 -6.91 -7.22 -13.62
C PHE A 40 -5.66 -7.30 -14.50
N PHE A 41 -4.55 -7.76 -13.95
CA PHE A 41 -3.30 -7.94 -14.67
C PHE A 41 -3.46 -8.94 -15.83
N ALA A 42 -4.01 -10.13 -15.56
CA ALA A 42 -4.19 -11.17 -16.56
C ALA A 42 -5.15 -10.75 -17.69
N LEU A 43 -6.20 -9.99 -17.36
CA LEU A 43 -7.14 -9.47 -18.36
C LEU A 43 -6.43 -8.59 -19.39
N TYR A 44 -5.63 -7.63 -18.91
CA TYR A 44 -4.96 -6.68 -19.81
C TYR A 44 -3.76 -7.30 -20.53
N SER A 45 -2.96 -8.15 -19.88
CA SER A 45 -1.87 -8.85 -20.58
C SER A 45 -2.38 -9.76 -21.70
N ASN A 46 -3.51 -10.46 -21.48
CA ASN A 46 -4.14 -11.28 -22.51
C ASN A 46 -4.77 -10.43 -23.62
N GLN A 47 -5.43 -9.30 -23.28
CA GLN A 47 -6.01 -8.39 -24.26
C GLN A 47 -4.97 -7.76 -25.16
N ASP A 48 -3.82 -7.39 -24.59
CA ASP A 48 -2.71 -6.77 -25.31
C ASP A 48 -1.78 -7.82 -25.99
N GLU A 49 -2.08 -9.12 -25.82
CA GLU A 49 -1.28 -10.26 -26.34
C GLU A 49 0.21 -10.17 -25.94
N ILE A 50 0.46 -9.73 -24.69
CA ILE A 50 1.81 -9.53 -24.15
C ILE A 50 2.20 -10.72 -23.29
N ASP A 51 3.43 -11.21 -23.50
CA ASP A 51 4.12 -12.04 -22.52
C ASP A 51 4.93 -11.15 -21.57
N PRO A 52 4.43 -10.92 -20.32
CA PRO A 52 5.12 -10.02 -19.40
C PRO A 52 6.49 -10.53 -18.96
N ALA A 53 6.74 -11.84 -19.04
CA ALA A 53 8.03 -12.43 -18.70
C ALA A 53 9.13 -12.06 -19.70
N SER A 54 8.75 -11.73 -20.94
CA SER A 54 9.68 -11.34 -22.01
C SER A 54 10.05 -9.85 -22.03
N ILE A 55 9.41 -9.04 -21.15
CA ILE A 55 9.65 -7.59 -21.13
C ILE A 55 10.92 -7.27 -20.38
N GLU A 56 11.90 -6.76 -21.09
CA GLU A 56 13.13 -6.23 -20.52
C GLU A 56 13.05 -4.70 -20.40
N ILE A 57 13.04 -4.19 -19.18
CA ILE A 57 13.13 -2.76 -18.88
C ILE A 57 13.98 -2.56 -17.63
N ALA A 58 15.03 -1.76 -17.75
CA ALA A 58 15.93 -1.50 -16.63
C ALA A 58 15.22 -0.76 -15.50
N TYR A 59 15.63 -1.01 -14.26
CA TYR A 59 15.00 -0.44 -13.06
C TYR A 59 15.01 1.10 -13.06
N ASP A 60 16.12 1.70 -13.47
CA ASP A 60 16.31 3.16 -13.57
C ASP A 60 15.45 3.83 -14.64
N GLN A 61 14.99 3.06 -15.64
CA GLN A 61 14.07 3.52 -16.68
C GLN A 61 12.60 3.42 -16.27
N ARG A 62 12.31 2.76 -15.15
CA ARG A 62 10.92 2.63 -14.64
C ARG A 62 10.49 3.94 -13.96
N PRO A 63 9.23 4.38 -14.15
CA PRO A 63 8.65 5.50 -13.40
C PRO A 63 8.79 5.36 -11.89
N GLU A 64 8.81 6.48 -11.18
CA GLU A 64 9.00 6.49 -9.72
C GLU A 64 7.96 5.63 -8.97
N LEU A 65 6.71 5.61 -9.43
CA LEU A 65 5.67 4.76 -8.85
C LEU A 65 6.02 3.26 -8.94
N ASP A 66 6.64 2.83 -10.04
CA ASP A 66 7.08 1.44 -10.22
C ASP A 66 8.29 1.14 -9.33
N ARG A 67 9.25 2.06 -9.26
CA ARG A 67 10.42 1.92 -8.38
C ARG A 67 10.00 1.88 -6.91
N TRP A 68 9.00 2.68 -6.54
CA TRP A 68 8.43 2.66 -5.20
C TRP A 68 7.86 1.29 -4.82
N ILE A 69 7.00 0.69 -5.66
CA ILE A 69 6.40 -0.61 -5.32
C ILE A 69 7.44 -1.74 -5.30
N ILE A 70 8.48 -1.68 -6.16
CA ILE A 70 9.59 -2.62 -6.14
C ILE A 70 10.41 -2.47 -4.84
N SER A 71 10.70 -1.25 -4.41
CA SER A 71 11.37 -0.99 -3.13
C SER A 71 10.57 -1.55 -1.96
N LYS A 72 9.28 -1.23 -1.87
CA LYS A 72 8.35 -1.77 -0.86
C LYS A 72 8.29 -3.30 -0.87
N TYR A 73 8.30 -3.90 -2.07
CA TYR A 73 8.27 -5.33 -2.23
C TYR A 73 9.57 -6.00 -1.73
N ASN A 74 10.75 -5.43 -2.03
CA ASN A 74 12.03 -5.93 -1.53
C ASN A 74 12.16 -5.78 -0.01
N ASN A 75 11.68 -4.68 0.56
CA ASN A 75 11.56 -4.52 2.01
C ASN A 75 10.64 -5.57 2.63
N LEU A 76 9.49 -5.84 2.00
CA LEU A 76 8.57 -6.90 2.45
C LEU A 76 9.25 -8.28 2.47
N ILE A 77 9.99 -8.65 1.41
CA ILE A 77 10.73 -9.93 1.37
C ILE A 77 11.68 -10.04 2.55
N LYS A 78 12.48 -9.00 2.78
CA LYS A 78 13.44 -8.94 3.89
C LYS A 78 12.76 -9.12 5.24
N GLU A 79 11.71 -8.35 5.49
CA GLU A 79 10.97 -8.39 6.75
C GLU A 79 10.25 -9.72 6.98
N VAL A 80 9.64 -10.29 5.93
CA VAL A 80 8.96 -11.59 6.02
C VAL A 80 9.98 -12.71 6.24
N THR A 81 11.13 -12.67 5.58
CA THR A 81 12.22 -13.63 5.81
C THR A 81 12.68 -13.59 7.26
N ASP A 82 12.95 -12.39 7.80
CA ASP A 82 13.33 -12.20 9.20
C ASP A 82 12.28 -12.71 10.19
N ASP A 83 11.01 -12.46 9.92
CA ASP A 83 9.91 -12.93 10.77
C ASP A 83 9.76 -14.46 10.69
N MET A 84 9.91 -15.06 9.50
CA MET A 84 9.86 -16.51 9.31
C MET A 84 11.02 -17.22 10.03
N ASP A 85 12.23 -16.67 9.98
CA ASP A 85 13.40 -17.21 10.69
C ASP A 85 13.22 -17.18 12.21
N ARG A 86 12.40 -16.25 12.72
CA ARG A 86 12.01 -16.18 14.13
C ARG A 86 10.72 -16.95 14.47
N TYR A 87 10.14 -17.66 13.49
CA TYR A 87 8.86 -18.34 13.63
C TYR A 87 7.68 -17.41 13.95
N ASP A 88 7.76 -16.12 13.61
CA ASP A 88 6.67 -15.16 13.80
C ASP A 88 5.74 -15.09 12.57
N HIS A 89 5.06 -16.21 12.32
CA HIS A 89 4.17 -16.34 11.15
C HIS A 89 3.03 -15.32 11.15
N MET A 90 2.57 -14.89 12.32
CA MET A 90 1.51 -13.88 12.41
C MET A 90 1.96 -12.54 11.84
N LYS A 91 3.17 -12.09 12.15
CA LYS A 91 3.70 -10.85 11.58
C LYS A 91 3.88 -10.99 10.06
N SER A 92 4.43 -12.12 9.60
CA SER A 92 4.61 -12.38 8.19
C SER A 92 3.31 -12.24 7.40
N VAL A 93 2.24 -12.94 7.81
CA VAL A 93 0.96 -12.88 7.09
C VAL A 93 0.29 -11.52 7.15
N ARG A 94 0.45 -10.76 8.26
CA ARG A 94 -0.08 -9.41 8.41
C ARG A 94 0.62 -8.42 7.49
N LYS A 95 1.95 -8.47 7.40
CA LYS A 95 2.73 -7.62 6.50
C LYS A 95 2.40 -7.89 5.03
N ILE A 96 2.30 -9.17 4.66
CA ILE A 96 1.90 -9.55 3.30
C ILE A 96 0.49 -9.02 2.98
N GLN A 97 -0.46 -9.17 3.89
CA GLN A 97 -1.82 -8.68 3.70
C GLN A 97 -1.87 -7.16 3.58
N GLU A 98 -1.14 -6.45 4.42
CA GLU A 98 -1.03 -4.98 4.38
C GLU A 98 -0.45 -4.52 3.04
N PHE A 99 0.66 -5.10 2.61
CA PHE A 99 1.27 -4.79 1.31
C PHE A 99 0.30 -5.03 0.15
N VAL A 100 -0.37 -6.19 0.11
CA VAL A 100 -1.32 -6.52 -0.98
C VAL A 100 -2.48 -5.55 -1.01
N ASN A 101 -3.03 -5.20 0.15
CA ASN A 101 -4.21 -4.34 0.23
C ASN A 101 -3.85 -2.87 0.02
N GLU A 102 -2.89 -2.35 0.79
CA GLU A 102 -2.66 -0.91 0.87
C GLU A 102 -1.64 -0.42 -0.16
N ASP A 103 -0.54 -1.16 -0.37
CA ASP A 103 0.50 -0.72 -1.28
C ASP A 103 0.20 -1.16 -2.72
N LEU A 104 -0.04 -2.45 -2.93
CA LEU A 104 -0.24 -2.99 -4.28
C LEU A 104 -1.60 -2.61 -4.86
N SER A 105 -2.71 -2.97 -4.19
CA SER A 105 -4.06 -2.78 -4.73
C SER A 105 -4.54 -1.33 -4.62
N ASN A 106 -4.60 -0.79 -3.38
CA ASN A 106 -5.21 0.50 -3.09
C ASN A 106 -4.38 1.69 -3.57
N TRP A 107 -3.07 1.50 -3.75
CA TRP A 107 -2.20 2.57 -4.23
C TRP A 107 -1.64 2.28 -5.62
N TYR A 108 -0.76 1.30 -5.78
CA TYR A 108 -0.04 1.05 -7.02
C TYR A 108 -0.99 0.76 -8.21
N ILE A 109 -1.74 -0.34 -8.15
CA ILE A 109 -2.63 -0.75 -9.26
C ILE A 109 -3.67 0.31 -9.56
N ARG A 110 -4.24 0.94 -8.53
CA ARG A 110 -5.22 2.00 -8.73
C ARG A 110 -4.65 3.20 -9.49
N ARG A 111 -3.40 3.60 -9.22
CA ARG A 111 -2.70 4.68 -9.95
C ARG A 111 -2.24 4.26 -11.34
N ALA A 112 -1.81 3.03 -11.47
CA ALA A 112 -1.29 2.49 -12.71
C ALA A 112 -2.36 2.14 -13.77
N ARG A 113 -3.65 2.10 -13.40
CA ARG A 113 -4.74 1.62 -14.30
C ARG A 113 -4.73 2.24 -15.68
N ARG A 114 -4.52 3.55 -15.79
CA ARG A 114 -4.52 4.27 -17.08
C ARG A 114 -3.39 3.82 -17.99
N ARG A 115 -2.27 3.36 -17.43
CA ARG A 115 -1.12 2.86 -18.18
C ARG A 115 -1.44 1.53 -18.85
N PHE A 116 -2.24 0.67 -18.19
CA PHE A 116 -2.75 -0.58 -18.79
C PHE A 116 -3.76 -0.32 -19.91
N TRP A 117 -4.53 0.78 -19.85
CA TRP A 117 -5.57 1.10 -20.83
C TRP A 117 -5.02 1.78 -22.10
N GLY A 118 -3.77 2.20 -22.13
CA GLY A 118 -3.16 2.80 -23.31
C GLY A 118 -3.18 1.84 -24.50
N GLU A 119 -3.39 2.36 -25.70
CA GLU A 119 -3.44 1.53 -26.92
C GLU A 119 -2.05 1.08 -27.37
N GLU A 120 -1.04 1.93 -27.19
CA GLU A 120 0.34 1.66 -27.64
C GLU A 120 1.17 1.00 -26.54
N LEU A 121 1.95 -0.02 -26.93
CA LEU A 121 2.95 -0.66 -26.07
C LEU A 121 4.22 0.18 -26.00
N ASN A 122 4.15 1.34 -25.38
CA ASN A 122 5.30 2.21 -25.11
C ASN A 122 6.09 1.74 -23.86
N ASP A 123 7.21 2.38 -23.57
CA ASP A 123 8.08 1.98 -22.46
C ASP A 123 7.39 2.15 -21.08
N ASP A 124 6.49 3.12 -20.92
CA ASP A 124 5.70 3.28 -19.70
C ASP A 124 4.74 2.09 -19.50
N LYS A 125 4.06 1.65 -20.56
CA LYS A 125 3.20 0.46 -20.52
C LYS A 125 3.99 -0.83 -20.31
N LYS A 126 5.17 -0.97 -20.92
CA LYS A 126 6.09 -2.09 -20.66
C LYS A 126 6.53 -2.11 -19.19
N ALA A 127 6.89 -0.95 -18.63
CA ALA A 127 7.31 -0.84 -17.24
C ALA A 127 6.24 -1.32 -16.27
N VAL A 128 4.98 -0.92 -16.46
CA VAL A 128 3.90 -1.36 -15.57
C VAL A 128 3.61 -2.85 -15.67
N TYR A 129 3.73 -3.45 -16.87
CA TYR A 129 3.59 -4.90 -17.02
C TYR A 129 4.73 -5.65 -16.33
N ALA A 130 5.98 -5.29 -16.62
CA ALA A 130 7.15 -5.92 -16.01
C ALA A 130 7.13 -5.83 -14.48
N THR A 131 6.84 -4.64 -13.95
CA THR A 131 6.78 -4.40 -12.50
C THR A 131 5.66 -5.19 -11.84
N THR A 132 4.46 -5.20 -12.42
CA THR A 132 3.32 -5.92 -11.84
C THR A 132 3.56 -7.44 -11.89
N TYR A 133 4.11 -7.94 -12.99
CA TYR A 133 4.49 -9.34 -13.14
C TYR A 133 5.50 -9.78 -12.08
N GLU A 134 6.59 -9.03 -11.93
CA GLU A 134 7.64 -9.29 -10.94
C GLU A 134 7.07 -9.38 -9.52
N VAL A 135 6.24 -8.41 -9.13
CA VAL A 135 5.61 -8.38 -7.80
C VAL A 135 4.63 -9.55 -7.62
N LEU A 136 3.79 -9.87 -8.61
CA LEU A 136 2.80 -10.95 -8.50
C LEU A 136 3.44 -12.32 -8.43
N VAL A 137 4.47 -12.60 -9.25
CA VAL A 137 5.23 -13.86 -9.21
C VAL A 137 5.92 -14.02 -7.86
N GLY A 138 6.56 -12.97 -7.37
CA GLY A 138 7.21 -13.00 -6.08
C GLY A 138 6.24 -13.15 -4.90
N LEU A 139 5.08 -12.49 -4.94
CA LEU A 139 4.01 -12.67 -3.95
C LEU A 139 3.48 -14.10 -3.97
N ALA A 140 3.28 -14.71 -5.14
CA ALA A 140 2.86 -16.11 -5.23
C ALA A 140 3.85 -17.03 -4.50
N LYS A 141 5.15 -16.84 -4.71
CA LYS A 141 6.20 -17.57 -4.00
C LYS A 141 6.17 -17.33 -2.49
N MET A 142 6.00 -16.06 -2.07
CA MET A 142 5.99 -15.66 -0.66
C MET A 142 4.77 -16.20 0.08
N ILE A 143 3.60 -16.25 -0.56
CA ILE A 143 2.33 -16.71 0.02
C ILE A 143 2.23 -18.25 0.04
N ALA A 144 3.00 -18.96 -0.76
CA ALA A 144 2.91 -20.42 -0.91
C ALA A 144 2.95 -21.20 0.42
N PRO A 145 3.79 -20.89 1.42
CA PRO A 145 3.79 -21.58 2.71
C PRO A 145 2.47 -21.43 3.49
N PHE A 146 1.76 -20.33 3.28
CA PHE A 146 0.55 -19.96 4.03
C PHE A 146 -0.74 -20.33 3.29
N ALA A 147 -0.76 -20.18 1.96
CA ALA A 147 -1.94 -20.40 1.11
C ALA A 147 -1.55 -21.13 -0.19
N PRO A 148 -1.17 -22.43 -0.10
CA PRO A 148 -0.49 -23.17 -1.16
C PRO A 148 -1.29 -23.28 -2.48
N PHE A 149 -2.62 -23.40 -2.42
CA PHE A 149 -3.41 -23.66 -3.63
C PHE A 149 -3.58 -22.42 -4.51
N ILE A 150 -3.93 -21.26 -3.93
CA ILE A 150 -4.11 -20.03 -4.70
C ILE A 150 -2.77 -19.50 -5.20
N SER A 151 -1.70 -19.65 -4.43
CA SER A 151 -0.37 -19.24 -4.85
C SER A 151 0.14 -20.09 -6.01
N ASP A 152 -0.11 -21.39 -5.98
CA ASP A 152 0.29 -22.30 -7.06
C ASP A 152 -0.48 -21.99 -8.35
N GLU A 153 -1.80 -21.79 -8.27
CA GLU A 153 -2.63 -21.40 -9.41
C GLU A 153 -2.17 -20.09 -10.05
N ILE A 154 -1.90 -19.08 -9.24
CA ILE A 154 -1.41 -17.78 -9.74
C ILE A 154 -0.03 -17.94 -10.37
N TYR A 155 0.87 -18.67 -9.72
CA TYR A 155 2.24 -18.89 -10.20
C TYR A 155 2.28 -19.62 -11.53
N GLN A 156 1.57 -20.75 -11.65
CA GLN A 156 1.50 -21.54 -12.88
C GLN A 156 0.95 -20.71 -14.05
N ASN A 157 -0.13 -19.96 -13.80
CA ASN A 157 -0.74 -19.13 -14.84
C ASN A 157 0.14 -17.96 -15.28
N LEU A 158 1.00 -17.44 -14.40
CA LEU A 158 1.89 -16.32 -14.73
C LEU A 158 3.18 -16.80 -15.41
N THR A 159 3.73 -17.95 -14.99
CA THR A 159 5.07 -18.38 -15.39
C THR A 159 5.08 -19.53 -16.38
N GLY A 160 3.99 -20.32 -16.44
CA GLY A 160 3.97 -21.58 -17.16
C GLY A 160 4.75 -22.73 -16.49
N GLU A 161 5.39 -22.47 -15.34
CA GLU A 161 6.16 -23.45 -14.59
C GLU A 161 5.25 -24.47 -13.88
N GLU A 162 5.79 -25.65 -13.57
CA GLU A 162 5.05 -26.80 -13.03
C GLU A 162 4.36 -26.48 -11.69
N SER A 163 5.07 -25.87 -10.74
CA SER A 163 4.52 -25.52 -9.43
C SER A 163 5.37 -24.50 -8.67
N VAL A 164 4.69 -23.61 -7.94
CA VAL A 164 5.33 -22.68 -7.01
C VAL A 164 6.11 -23.40 -5.90
N HIS A 165 5.70 -24.62 -5.57
CA HIS A 165 6.31 -25.43 -4.50
C HIS A 165 7.67 -26.02 -4.89
N LEU A 166 8.02 -25.94 -6.18
CA LEU A 166 9.35 -26.30 -6.70
C LEU A 166 10.27 -25.07 -6.82
N ALA A 167 9.71 -23.88 -6.65
CA ALA A 167 10.46 -22.63 -6.71
C ALA A 167 11.09 -22.26 -5.35
N TYR A 168 12.19 -21.54 -5.40
CA TYR A 168 12.78 -20.97 -4.18
C TYR A 168 11.93 -19.81 -3.66
N PHE A 169 11.94 -19.63 -2.32
CA PHE A 169 11.39 -18.45 -1.69
C PHE A 169 12.08 -17.20 -2.25
N PRO A 170 11.37 -16.07 -2.46
CA PRO A 170 11.98 -14.88 -3.04
C PRO A 170 13.11 -14.35 -2.15
N ALA A 171 14.20 -13.93 -2.78
CA ALA A 171 15.29 -13.24 -2.11
C ALA A 171 15.16 -11.73 -2.34
N ALA A 172 15.40 -10.93 -1.31
CA ALA A 172 15.40 -9.48 -1.44
C ALA A 172 16.64 -9.01 -2.21
N ASP A 173 16.46 -8.13 -3.17
CA ASP A 173 17.54 -7.35 -3.77
C ASP A 173 17.64 -6.01 -3.04
N GLU A 174 18.58 -5.91 -2.11
CA GLU A 174 18.76 -4.70 -1.30
C GLU A 174 19.18 -3.47 -2.15
N SER A 175 19.71 -3.67 -3.35
CA SER A 175 20.07 -2.58 -4.25
C SER A 175 18.84 -1.87 -4.85
N LEU A 176 17.67 -2.53 -4.81
CA LEU A 176 16.40 -1.99 -5.27
C LEU A 176 15.58 -1.32 -4.16
N ILE A 177 16.09 -1.32 -2.92
CA ILE A 177 15.47 -0.61 -1.80
C ILE A 177 15.91 0.85 -1.86
N ASP A 178 14.97 1.75 -2.11
CA ASP A 178 15.19 3.19 -2.19
C ASP A 178 14.36 3.92 -1.12
N GLU A 179 14.97 4.13 0.04
CA GLU A 179 14.33 4.80 1.18
C GLU A 179 13.82 6.20 0.81
N LYS A 180 14.51 6.92 -0.07
CA LYS A 180 14.09 8.28 -0.48
C LYS A 180 12.81 8.25 -1.30
N VAL A 181 12.70 7.31 -2.21
CA VAL A 181 11.47 7.11 -3.01
C VAL A 181 10.31 6.69 -2.09
N GLU A 182 10.57 5.84 -1.10
CA GLU A 182 9.56 5.44 -0.12
C GLU A 182 9.10 6.63 0.73
N GLU A 183 10.03 7.39 1.32
CA GLU A 183 9.72 8.57 2.14
C GLU A 183 8.89 9.62 1.37
N ARG A 184 9.24 9.89 0.12
CA ARG A 184 8.51 10.82 -0.74
C ARG A 184 7.06 10.34 -0.99
N MET A 185 6.90 9.09 -1.35
CA MET A 185 5.57 8.53 -1.61
C MET A 185 4.74 8.42 -0.33
N ASP A 186 5.33 8.08 0.81
CA ASP A 186 4.65 8.04 2.10
C ASP A 186 4.20 9.44 2.55
N LEU A 187 4.97 10.48 2.25
CA LEU A 187 4.54 11.86 2.44
C LEU A 187 3.32 12.19 1.57
N VAL A 188 3.35 11.84 0.28
CA VAL A 188 2.20 12.03 -0.62
C VAL A 188 0.95 11.30 -0.10
N ARG A 189 1.10 10.04 0.29
CA ARG A 189 0.01 9.22 0.86
C ARG A 189 -0.55 9.84 2.14
N THR A 190 0.32 10.35 2.99
CA THR A 190 -0.08 11.07 4.23
C THR A 190 -0.89 12.32 3.91
N LEU A 191 -0.43 13.14 2.97
CA LEU A 191 -1.16 14.35 2.55
C LEU A 191 -2.50 14.01 1.91
N VAL A 192 -2.57 12.97 1.11
CA VAL A 192 -3.83 12.46 0.54
C VAL A 192 -4.78 11.98 1.65
N GLY A 193 -4.27 11.25 2.64
CA GLY A 193 -5.04 10.80 3.80
C GLY A 193 -5.63 11.98 4.60
N LEU A 194 -4.82 12.99 4.90
CA LEU A 194 -5.26 14.21 5.57
C LEU A 194 -6.30 14.98 4.75
N GLY A 195 -6.08 15.12 3.44
CA GLY A 195 -7.02 15.78 2.55
C GLY A 195 -8.37 15.07 2.46
N ARG A 196 -8.37 13.72 2.43
CA ARG A 196 -9.61 12.92 2.47
C ARG A 196 -10.32 13.06 3.81
N GLY A 197 -9.60 13.02 4.94
CA GLY A 197 -10.15 13.23 6.27
C GLY A 197 -10.77 14.61 6.42
N THR A 198 -10.15 15.66 5.84
CA THR A 198 -10.71 17.03 5.83
C THR A 198 -12.00 17.07 5.00
N ARG A 199 -12.03 16.45 3.82
CA ARG A 199 -13.24 16.36 2.99
C ARG A 199 -14.39 15.64 3.73
N GLU A 200 -14.08 14.55 4.41
CA GLU A 200 -15.06 13.79 5.20
C GLU A 200 -15.63 14.64 6.34
N LYS A 201 -14.77 15.32 7.10
CA LYS A 201 -15.18 16.23 8.17
C LYS A 201 -16.12 17.33 7.67
N GLU A 202 -15.82 17.91 6.51
CA GLU A 202 -16.63 18.96 5.88
C GLU A 202 -17.77 18.40 4.99
N ARG A 203 -17.95 17.05 4.96
CA ARG A 203 -18.96 16.35 4.17
C ARG A 203 -18.89 16.63 2.66
N ILE A 204 -17.70 16.95 2.16
CA ILE A 204 -17.43 17.19 0.73
C ILE A 204 -17.05 15.86 0.07
N LYS A 205 -17.88 15.38 -0.85
CA LYS A 205 -17.60 14.13 -1.58
C LYS A 205 -16.36 14.28 -2.46
N VAL A 206 -15.52 13.23 -2.55
CA VAL A 206 -14.30 13.25 -3.40
C VAL A 206 -14.62 13.55 -4.86
N ARG A 207 -15.77 13.12 -5.38
CA ARG A 207 -16.22 13.43 -6.75
C ARG A 207 -16.48 14.92 -7.02
N GLN A 208 -16.65 15.74 -5.98
CA GLN A 208 -16.78 17.19 -6.11
C GLN A 208 -15.40 17.82 -6.26
N PRO A 209 -15.08 18.45 -7.41
CA PRO A 209 -13.78 19.08 -7.60
C PRO A 209 -13.65 20.32 -6.70
N LEU A 210 -12.45 20.53 -6.16
CA LEU A 210 -12.07 21.75 -5.44
C LEU A 210 -11.01 22.51 -6.24
N ALA A 211 -10.91 23.82 -5.99
CA ALA A 211 -9.97 24.68 -6.71
C ALA A 211 -8.52 24.31 -6.38
N GLU A 212 -8.20 24.14 -5.10
CA GLU A 212 -6.84 23.91 -4.65
C GLU A 212 -6.78 23.21 -3.30
N ILE A 213 -5.60 22.67 -2.98
CA ILE A 213 -5.20 22.24 -1.64
C ILE A 213 -3.94 23.02 -1.25
N LEU A 214 -3.92 23.52 -0.01
CA LEU A 214 -2.76 24.16 0.57
C LEU A 214 -1.91 23.12 1.31
N VAL A 215 -0.64 23.06 0.98
CA VAL A 215 0.35 22.16 1.58
C VAL A 215 1.49 23.02 2.14
N ALA A 216 2.09 22.59 3.26
CA ALA A 216 3.19 23.35 3.86
C ALA A 216 4.37 23.48 2.88
N GLY A 217 4.84 24.70 2.68
CA GLY A 217 5.88 25.07 1.71
C GLY A 217 7.19 24.28 1.86
N LYS A 218 7.50 23.81 3.08
CA LYS A 218 8.68 22.98 3.37
C LYS A 218 8.71 21.65 2.57
N TYR A 219 7.56 21.18 2.08
CA TYR A 219 7.46 19.94 1.33
C TYR A 219 7.63 20.11 -0.18
N GLN A 220 7.62 21.35 -0.68
CA GLN A 220 7.70 21.64 -2.12
C GLN A 220 8.90 20.95 -2.78
N ALA A 221 10.10 21.16 -2.25
CA ALA A 221 11.31 20.57 -2.83
C ALA A 221 11.34 19.03 -2.83
N VAL A 222 10.46 18.39 -2.05
CA VAL A 222 10.42 16.92 -1.91
C VAL A 222 9.40 16.29 -2.85
N ILE A 223 8.24 16.94 -3.08
CA ILE A 223 7.09 16.31 -3.74
C ILE A 223 6.45 17.15 -4.86
N ASP A 224 7.11 18.21 -5.35
CA ASP A 224 6.52 19.07 -6.39
C ASP A 224 6.15 18.28 -7.66
N ASP A 225 7.01 17.39 -8.10
CA ASP A 225 6.82 16.49 -9.23
C ASP A 225 5.77 15.38 -8.99
N LEU A 226 5.47 15.06 -7.71
CA LEU A 226 4.42 14.13 -7.30
C LEU A 226 3.07 14.83 -7.03
N ALA A 227 3.00 16.16 -7.13
CA ALA A 227 1.76 16.91 -6.95
C ALA A 227 0.58 16.39 -7.82
N PRO A 228 0.78 15.93 -9.06
CA PRO A 228 -0.29 15.33 -9.85
C PRO A 228 -1.00 14.16 -9.15
N LEU A 229 -0.29 13.33 -8.38
CA LEU A 229 -0.89 12.23 -7.61
C LEU A 229 -1.85 12.75 -6.53
N ILE A 230 -1.46 13.82 -5.84
CA ILE A 230 -2.31 14.48 -4.82
C ILE A 230 -3.56 15.07 -5.50
N MET A 231 -3.38 15.74 -6.64
CA MET A 231 -4.47 16.34 -7.40
C MET A 231 -5.51 15.30 -7.82
N GLU A 232 -5.07 14.19 -8.36
CA GLU A 232 -5.96 13.09 -8.78
C GLU A 232 -6.69 12.46 -7.61
N GLU A 233 -5.97 12.15 -6.51
CA GLU A 233 -6.53 11.48 -5.34
C GLU A 233 -7.56 12.32 -4.59
N LEU A 234 -7.34 13.62 -4.54
CA LEU A 234 -8.20 14.56 -3.84
C LEU A 234 -9.19 15.27 -4.77
N ASN A 235 -9.12 15.03 -6.08
CA ASN A 235 -9.91 15.74 -7.07
C ASN A 235 -9.83 17.27 -6.87
N VAL A 236 -8.60 17.77 -6.84
CA VAL A 236 -8.31 19.22 -6.77
C VAL A 236 -7.59 19.66 -8.03
N LYS A 237 -7.80 20.92 -8.43
CA LYS A 237 -7.21 21.45 -9.67
C LYS A 237 -5.76 21.89 -9.50
N LYS A 238 -5.32 22.13 -8.26
CA LYS A 238 -4.00 22.68 -7.98
C LYS A 238 -3.52 22.29 -6.59
N VAL A 239 -2.24 22.04 -6.44
CA VAL A 239 -1.52 22.01 -5.17
C VAL A 239 -0.78 23.34 -5.02
N VAL A 240 -0.95 24.01 -3.91
CA VAL A 240 -0.27 25.27 -3.57
C VAL A 240 0.60 25.04 -2.35
N PHE A 241 1.88 25.29 -2.49
CA PHE A 241 2.83 25.18 -1.38
C PHE A 241 2.90 26.54 -0.66
N GLU A 242 2.38 26.58 0.57
CA GLU A 242 2.20 27.79 1.34
C GLU A 242 3.19 27.85 2.52
N SER A 243 3.96 28.92 2.61
CA SER A 243 4.94 29.12 3.68
C SER A 243 4.32 29.50 5.02
N LYS A 244 3.14 30.13 4.97
CA LYS A 244 2.42 30.62 6.15
C LYS A 244 1.10 29.86 6.36
N LEU A 245 1.19 28.52 6.35
CA LEU A 245 0.00 27.68 6.50
C LEU A 245 -0.74 27.93 7.83
N ASP A 246 -0.04 28.39 8.86
CA ASP A 246 -0.61 28.70 10.18
C ASP A 246 -1.68 29.77 10.12
N GLU A 247 -1.65 30.68 9.15
CA GLU A 247 -2.69 31.71 8.95
C GLU A 247 -4.06 31.09 8.58
N TYR A 248 -4.08 29.87 8.08
CA TYR A 248 -5.28 29.13 7.68
C TYR A 248 -5.71 28.07 8.70
N MET A 249 -4.98 27.92 9.81
CA MET A 249 -5.21 26.86 10.79
C MET A 249 -5.79 27.41 12.09
N ASN A 250 -6.84 26.74 12.57
CA ASN A 250 -7.34 26.96 13.91
C ASN A 250 -6.79 25.89 14.85
N TYR A 251 -6.06 26.31 15.86
CA TYR A 251 -5.50 25.39 16.85
C TYR A 251 -6.49 25.18 17.99
N ALA A 252 -6.86 23.93 18.26
CA ALA A 252 -7.61 23.55 19.46
C ALA A 252 -6.70 22.76 20.40
N LEU A 253 -6.52 23.23 21.62
CA LEU A 253 -5.77 22.53 22.64
C LEU A 253 -6.67 21.48 23.30
N LYS A 254 -6.23 20.22 23.31
CA LYS A 254 -6.88 19.15 24.06
C LYS A 254 -5.96 18.65 25.16
N PRO A 255 -6.38 18.63 26.42
CA PRO A 255 -5.54 18.12 27.51
C PRO A 255 -5.29 16.63 27.35
N ASN A 256 -4.05 16.21 27.50
CA ASN A 256 -3.72 14.81 27.64
C ASN A 256 -4.05 14.36 29.08
N PHE A 257 -5.26 13.86 29.30
CA PHE A 257 -5.73 13.46 30.62
C PHE A 257 -4.92 12.34 31.26
N LYS A 258 -4.24 11.49 30.49
CA LYS A 258 -3.35 10.46 31.04
C LYS A 258 -2.14 11.06 31.73
N VAL A 259 -1.63 12.20 31.23
CA VAL A 259 -0.49 12.92 31.79
C VAL A 259 -0.94 13.97 32.79
N ALA A 260 -1.96 14.75 32.43
CA ALA A 260 -2.47 15.85 33.27
C ALA A 260 -3.23 15.34 34.51
N GLY A 261 -3.88 14.17 34.44
CA GLY A 261 -4.64 13.59 35.53
C GLY A 261 -3.82 13.41 36.83
N PRO A 262 -2.71 12.67 36.80
CA PRO A 262 -1.85 12.51 37.95
C PRO A 262 -1.24 13.81 38.49
N MET A 263 -0.98 14.81 37.63
CA MET A 263 -0.36 16.07 37.99
C MET A 263 -1.35 17.06 38.61
N LEU A 264 -2.58 17.13 38.09
CA LEU A 264 -3.57 18.14 38.43
C LEU A 264 -4.64 17.64 39.43
N GLY A 265 -4.81 16.33 39.57
CA GLY A 265 -5.74 15.75 40.51
C GLY A 265 -7.14 16.35 40.44
N LYS A 266 -7.62 16.95 41.54
CA LYS A 266 -8.95 17.57 41.62
C LYS A 266 -9.14 18.79 40.71
N ASN A 267 -8.05 19.42 40.25
CA ASN A 267 -8.08 20.61 39.44
C ASN A 267 -8.24 20.32 37.93
N ILE A 268 -8.28 19.05 37.53
CA ILE A 268 -8.31 18.65 36.11
C ILE A 268 -9.57 19.15 35.38
N LYS A 269 -10.71 19.30 36.09
CA LYS A 269 -11.93 19.85 35.49
C LYS A 269 -11.81 21.34 35.19
N ALA A 270 -11.19 22.09 36.12
CA ALA A 270 -10.93 23.53 35.92
C ALA A 270 -9.94 23.77 34.78
N PHE A 271 -8.90 22.92 34.68
CA PHE A 271 -7.94 22.96 33.58
C PHE A 271 -8.58 22.66 32.23
N GLY A 272 -9.45 21.66 32.14
CA GLY A 272 -10.20 21.35 30.92
C GLY A 272 -11.13 22.49 30.48
N GLY A 273 -11.77 23.19 31.45
CA GLY A 273 -12.60 24.34 31.17
C GLY A 273 -11.83 25.61 30.76
N ALA A 274 -10.57 25.75 31.17
CA ALA A 274 -9.71 26.87 30.77
C ALA A 274 -9.09 26.70 29.38
N LEU A 275 -9.11 25.46 28.82
CA LEU A 275 -8.59 25.14 27.49
C LEU A 275 -9.69 25.08 26.41
N ALA A 276 -10.96 25.11 26.81
CA ALA A 276 -12.11 25.13 25.91
C ALA A 276 -12.53 26.56 25.57
#